data_8403fe4431afa88e41d52da32872fc8b
#
_entry.id   8403fe4431afa88e41d52da32872fc8b
#
_cell.length_a   1.000
_cell.length_b   1.000
_cell.length_c   1.000
_cell.angle_alpha   90.00
_cell.angle_beta   90.00
_cell.angle_gamma   90.00
#
_symmetry.space_group_name_H-M   'P 1'
#
loop_
_entity.id
_entity.type
_entity.pdbx_description
1 polymer ?
#
loop_
_entity_poly.entity_id
_entity_poly.type
_entity_poly.pdbx_seq_one_letter_code
_entity_poly.pdbx_strand_id
1 'polypeptide(L)'
;MKIAVIGGGINGIMISWELCKHHHDVTLFEKNTLMSQTSSSSSKLLHGGLRYLENFEFGLVKEALGEREWWINQVPDLVQPLKIFIPVYKQSRRPAWLYKIGLYLYDLLAGSQNIGKHQKYNKASIQELCPGLKTNSLVKGFSYYDAQMDDYQLGIWAVNQVKQYKNFMLIEKTTIDQVDINGKVFYNGNEEQFDKVINVTGPWAYQLLKDSDIDSTYELDLVRGSHIVVNRKLDYGYFLEVPNERRIIFILPYKNQTLIGTTEVRQKISDKIKPTQPEILHLLSTYNYYFVKQITEKDIVKSFAGIRPLVKSCNDTNKTTREYSIQTNEKLISVFGGKWTTARALSRKVFKCI
;
A
#
# COMPACT_ATOMS: atom_id res chain seq x y z
N MET A 1 25.29 14.14 9.72
CA MET A 1 25.68 13.66 8.37
C MET A 1 24.78 14.33 7.35
N LYS A 2 25.33 14.59 6.17
CA LYS A 2 24.58 15.07 5.00
C LYS A 2 24.06 13.86 4.22
N ILE A 3 22.74 13.70 4.12
CA ILE A 3 22.11 12.49 3.55
C ILE A 3 21.19 12.86 2.40
N ALA A 4 21.37 12.21 1.24
CA ALA A 4 20.43 12.29 0.13
C ALA A 4 19.36 11.20 0.26
N VAL A 5 18.09 11.57 0.11
CA VAL A 5 16.96 10.64 -0.03
C VAL A 5 16.36 10.84 -1.42
N ILE A 6 16.31 9.79 -2.22
CA ILE A 6 15.83 9.85 -3.61
C ILE A 6 14.47 9.15 -3.69
N GLY A 7 13.40 9.94 -3.93
CA GLY A 7 12.01 9.51 -4.04
C GLY A 7 11.10 10.09 -2.98
N GLY A 8 10.15 10.91 -3.41
CA GLY A 8 9.19 11.66 -2.57
C GLY A 8 7.86 10.95 -2.33
N GLY A 9 7.83 9.62 -2.38
CA GLY A 9 6.70 8.82 -1.91
C GLY A 9 6.69 8.69 -0.39
N ILE A 10 5.67 8.01 0.16
CA ILE A 10 5.50 7.91 1.62
C ILE A 10 6.73 7.32 2.33
N ASN A 11 7.41 6.33 1.73
CA ASN A 11 8.60 5.75 2.35
C ASN A 11 9.74 6.77 2.44
N GLY A 12 10.00 7.55 1.38
CA GLY A 12 11.04 8.59 1.40
C GLY A 12 10.72 9.72 2.38
N ILE A 13 9.46 10.14 2.45
CA ILE A 13 9.00 11.13 3.43
C ILE A 13 9.22 10.64 4.87
N MET A 14 8.82 9.40 5.17
CA MET A 14 8.97 8.85 6.53
C MET A 14 10.44 8.62 6.89
N ILE A 15 11.29 8.21 5.93
CA ILE A 15 12.74 8.09 6.12
C ILE A 15 13.34 9.47 6.39
N SER A 16 13.02 10.46 5.56
CA SER A 16 13.49 11.84 5.77
C SER A 16 13.09 12.38 7.15
N TRP A 17 11.85 12.13 7.54
CA TRP A 17 11.37 12.56 8.87
C TRP A 17 12.13 11.88 10.01
N GLU A 18 12.36 10.57 9.92
CA GLU A 18 13.14 9.85 10.96
C GLU A 18 14.57 10.37 11.04
N LEU A 19 15.22 10.60 9.89
CA LEU A 19 16.58 11.16 9.83
C LEU A 19 16.69 12.57 10.41
N CYS A 20 15.74 13.44 10.08
CA CYS A 20 15.70 14.80 10.61
C CYS A 20 15.53 14.83 12.13
N LYS A 21 14.72 13.94 12.71
CA LYS A 21 14.58 13.77 14.16
C LYS A 21 15.91 13.43 14.84
N HIS A 22 16.77 12.72 14.14
CA HIS A 22 18.09 12.31 14.63
C HIS A 22 19.21 13.28 14.16
N HIS A 23 18.84 14.54 13.85
CA HIS A 23 19.76 15.64 13.56
C HIS A 23 20.68 15.42 12.33
N HIS A 24 20.24 14.63 11.34
CA HIS A 24 20.91 14.55 10.05
C HIS A 24 20.42 15.65 9.11
N ASP A 25 21.31 16.22 8.30
CA ASP A 25 20.96 17.15 7.23
C ASP A 25 20.45 16.35 6.03
N VAL A 26 19.17 16.47 5.71
CA VAL A 26 18.50 15.65 4.71
C VAL A 26 18.12 16.47 3.50
N THR A 27 18.59 16.05 2.32
CA THR A 27 18.10 16.55 1.03
C THR A 27 17.24 15.47 0.38
N LEU A 28 15.94 15.74 0.21
CA LEU A 28 15.01 14.88 -0.48
C LEU A 28 14.85 15.32 -1.94
N PHE A 29 15.16 14.42 -2.86
CA PHE A 29 14.97 14.62 -4.30
C PHE A 29 13.70 13.92 -4.78
N GLU A 30 12.86 14.62 -5.54
CA GLU A 30 11.66 14.05 -6.18
C GLU A 30 11.60 14.46 -7.66
N LYS A 31 11.42 13.46 -8.52
CA LYS A 31 11.35 13.66 -9.97
C LYS A 31 10.16 14.52 -10.40
N ASN A 32 9.03 14.33 -9.76
CA ASN A 32 7.78 15.05 -10.05
C ASN A 32 7.39 15.95 -8.87
N THR A 33 6.18 15.80 -8.37
CA THR A 33 5.72 16.38 -7.10
C THR A 33 5.58 15.29 -6.06
N LEU A 34 5.74 15.66 -4.80
CA LEU A 34 5.63 14.73 -3.69
C LEU A 34 4.31 13.94 -3.74
N MET A 35 4.35 12.68 -3.39
CA MET A 35 3.18 11.79 -3.29
C MET A 35 2.41 11.56 -4.61
N SER A 36 2.89 11.99 -5.76
CA SER A 36 2.13 12.00 -7.03
C SER A 36 2.00 10.64 -7.72
N GLN A 37 2.72 9.60 -7.25
CA GLN A 37 2.76 8.28 -7.90
C GLN A 37 2.04 7.20 -7.08
N THR A 38 2.67 6.06 -6.85
CA THR A 38 2.09 4.91 -6.13
C THR A 38 1.48 5.27 -4.78
N SER A 39 2.09 6.22 -4.05
CA SER A 39 1.65 6.60 -2.70
C SER A 39 0.27 7.27 -2.65
N SER A 40 -0.22 7.87 -3.74
CA SER A 40 -1.58 8.42 -3.84
C SER A 40 -2.55 7.54 -4.64
N SER A 41 -2.09 6.37 -5.06
CA SER A 41 -2.87 5.44 -5.89
C SER A 41 -3.09 4.09 -5.18
N SER A 42 -3.19 4.11 -3.85
CA SER A 42 -3.45 2.94 -3.02
C SER A 42 -4.93 2.56 -2.97
N SER A 43 -5.25 1.44 -2.32
CA SER A 43 -6.63 1.05 -2.00
C SER A 43 -7.23 1.86 -0.83
N LYS A 44 -6.58 2.93 -0.38
CA LYS A 44 -7.02 3.81 0.73
C LYS A 44 -7.22 3.08 2.06
N LEU A 45 -6.48 1.99 2.29
CA LEU A 45 -6.50 1.22 3.52
C LEU A 45 -5.13 1.19 4.20
N LEU A 46 -5.12 1.41 5.50
CA LEU A 46 -4.05 1.03 6.42
C LEU A 46 -4.51 -0.27 7.10
N HIS A 47 -3.97 -1.38 6.64
CA HIS A 47 -4.47 -2.70 7.02
C HIS A 47 -3.37 -3.58 7.61
N GLY A 48 -3.74 -4.45 8.55
CA GLY A 48 -2.82 -5.44 9.11
C GLY A 48 -2.51 -6.60 8.17
N GLY A 49 -3.23 -6.70 7.04
CA GLY A 49 -2.95 -7.71 6.04
C GLY A 49 -3.47 -9.10 6.42
N LEU A 50 -4.77 -9.24 6.67
CA LEU A 50 -5.43 -10.51 6.99
C LEU A 50 -5.00 -11.68 6.08
N ARG A 51 -4.76 -11.42 4.78
CA ARG A 51 -4.29 -12.42 3.82
C ARG A 51 -2.88 -12.96 4.08
N TYR A 52 -2.03 -12.23 4.79
CA TYR A 52 -0.68 -12.70 5.09
C TYR A 52 -0.67 -13.82 6.12
N LEU A 53 -1.77 -13.98 6.87
CA LEU A 53 -1.95 -15.13 7.76
C LEU A 53 -2.05 -16.45 6.99
N GLU A 54 -2.52 -16.44 5.73
CA GLU A 54 -2.54 -17.62 4.86
C GLU A 54 -1.12 -18.12 4.52
N ASN A 55 -0.12 -17.24 4.61
CA ASN A 55 1.30 -17.53 4.37
C ASN A 55 2.10 -17.61 5.67
N PHE A 56 1.45 -17.63 6.84
CA PHE A 56 2.08 -17.65 8.16
C PHE A 56 3.00 -16.45 8.47
N GLU A 57 2.79 -15.31 7.81
CA GLU A 57 3.57 -14.08 8.00
C GLU A 57 3.11 -13.29 9.25
N PHE A 58 3.10 -13.94 10.42
CA PHE A 58 2.56 -13.38 11.68
C PHE A 58 3.29 -12.12 12.13
N GLY A 59 4.62 -12.08 11.96
CA GLY A 59 5.44 -10.91 12.32
C GLY A 59 5.04 -9.66 11.52
N LEU A 60 4.82 -9.82 10.21
CA LEU A 60 4.39 -8.76 9.31
C LEU A 60 2.99 -8.25 9.69
N VAL A 61 2.07 -9.15 10.02
CA VAL A 61 0.72 -8.79 10.46
C VAL A 61 0.77 -7.99 11.76
N LYS A 62 1.54 -8.44 12.75
CA LYS A 62 1.70 -7.74 14.03
C LYS A 62 2.32 -6.35 13.86
N GLU A 63 3.38 -6.21 13.05
CA GLU A 63 3.99 -4.92 12.73
C GLU A 63 2.95 -3.98 12.08
N ALA A 64 2.23 -4.47 11.06
CA ALA A 64 1.26 -3.67 10.34
C ALA A 64 0.06 -3.24 11.22
N LEU A 65 -0.39 -4.07 12.16
CA LEU A 65 -1.45 -3.73 13.11
C LEU A 65 -1.01 -2.61 14.06
N GLY A 66 0.22 -2.68 14.57
CA GLY A 66 0.78 -1.61 15.41
C GLY A 66 0.98 -0.29 14.67
N GLU A 67 1.44 -0.36 13.43
CA GLU A 67 1.58 0.83 12.60
C GLU A 67 0.21 1.43 12.24
N ARG A 68 -0.81 0.62 11.98
CA ARG A 68 -2.20 1.07 11.75
C ARG A 68 -2.74 1.85 12.96
N GLU A 69 -2.58 1.32 14.16
CA GLU A 69 -3.01 2.00 15.39
C GLU A 69 -2.26 3.33 15.56
N TRP A 70 -0.95 3.34 15.33
CA TRP A 70 -0.18 4.57 15.41
C TRP A 70 -0.74 5.66 14.49
N TRP A 71 -1.07 5.33 13.23
CA TRP A 71 -1.66 6.28 12.29
C TRP A 71 -3.02 6.81 12.75
N ILE A 72 -3.90 5.94 13.26
CA ILE A 72 -5.20 6.34 13.81
C ILE A 72 -5.02 7.36 14.95
N ASN A 73 -4.08 7.10 15.86
CA ASN A 73 -3.85 7.95 17.02
C ASN A 73 -3.16 9.28 16.65
N GLN A 74 -2.32 9.29 15.62
CA GLN A 74 -1.64 10.51 15.19
C GLN A 74 -2.51 11.45 14.35
N VAL A 75 -3.38 10.91 13.51
CA VAL A 75 -4.12 11.70 12.52
C VAL A 75 -5.56 11.19 12.40
N PRO A 76 -6.35 11.26 13.48
CA PRO A 76 -7.70 10.69 13.52
C PRO A 76 -8.66 11.33 12.49
N ASP A 77 -8.40 12.57 12.08
CA ASP A 77 -9.20 13.23 11.05
C ASP A 77 -9.00 12.65 9.63
N LEU A 78 -7.85 12.05 9.36
CA LEU A 78 -7.50 11.48 8.05
C LEU A 78 -7.48 9.95 8.04
N VAL A 79 -7.46 9.32 9.22
CA VAL A 79 -7.38 7.87 9.38
C VAL A 79 -8.44 7.40 10.36
N GLN A 80 -9.43 6.67 9.88
CA GLN A 80 -10.56 6.24 10.69
C GLN A 80 -10.75 4.72 10.63
N PRO A 81 -11.18 4.06 11.74
CA PRO A 81 -11.59 2.68 11.71
C PRO A 81 -12.70 2.43 10.69
N LEU A 82 -12.55 1.39 9.88
CA LEU A 82 -13.55 0.95 8.93
C LEU A 82 -13.96 -0.50 9.20
N LYS A 83 -15.25 -0.72 9.40
CA LYS A 83 -15.82 -2.05 9.49
C LYS A 83 -15.91 -2.68 8.10
N ILE A 84 -15.33 -3.86 7.94
CA ILE A 84 -15.25 -4.58 6.66
C ILE A 84 -15.99 -5.92 6.80
N PHE A 85 -16.98 -6.15 5.95
CA PHE A 85 -17.72 -7.40 5.88
C PHE A 85 -17.09 -8.40 4.93
N ILE A 86 -17.13 -9.68 5.32
CA ILE A 86 -16.72 -10.84 4.53
C ILE A 86 -17.94 -11.73 4.38
N PRO A 87 -18.77 -11.59 3.36
CA PRO A 87 -19.86 -12.48 3.09
C PRO A 87 -19.32 -13.81 2.54
N VAL A 88 -19.81 -14.93 3.06
CA VAL A 88 -19.41 -16.28 2.64
C VAL A 88 -20.59 -16.95 1.95
N TYR A 89 -20.38 -17.30 0.69
CA TYR A 89 -21.35 -17.97 -0.16
C TYR A 89 -21.05 -19.48 -0.28
N LYS A 90 -22.01 -20.28 -0.75
CA LYS A 90 -21.79 -21.72 -0.97
C LYS A 90 -20.61 -22.01 -1.90
N GLN A 91 -20.41 -21.15 -2.91
CA GLN A 91 -19.32 -21.24 -3.89
C GLN A 91 -18.04 -20.50 -3.48
N SER A 92 -17.98 -19.91 -2.28
CA SER A 92 -16.74 -19.28 -1.80
C SER A 92 -15.62 -20.29 -1.73
N ARG A 93 -14.46 -19.92 -2.24
CA ARG A 93 -13.26 -20.80 -2.25
C ARG A 93 -12.73 -21.05 -0.85
N ARG A 94 -12.76 -20.00 -0.02
CA ARG A 94 -12.34 -20.08 1.38
C ARG A 94 -13.53 -20.48 2.23
N PRO A 95 -13.46 -21.64 2.91
CA PRO A 95 -14.54 -22.08 3.79
C PRO A 95 -14.65 -21.15 5.01
N ALA A 96 -15.85 -21.07 5.57
CA ALA A 96 -16.11 -20.15 6.69
C ALA A 96 -15.27 -20.43 7.94
N TRP A 97 -14.82 -21.66 8.17
CA TRP A 97 -13.94 -21.98 9.29
C TRP A 97 -12.55 -21.33 9.16
N LEU A 98 -12.03 -21.19 7.92
CA LEU A 98 -10.76 -20.53 7.66
C LEU A 98 -10.83 -19.04 8.01
N TYR A 99 -11.91 -18.35 7.62
CA TYR A 99 -12.13 -16.96 8.04
C TYR A 99 -12.25 -16.83 9.56
N LYS A 100 -12.96 -17.76 10.23
CA LYS A 100 -13.10 -17.75 11.69
C LYS A 100 -11.72 -17.84 12.38
N ILE A 101 -10.87 -18.77 11.97
CA ILE A 101 -9.51 -18.92 12.53
C ILE A 101 -8.65 -17.71 12.19
N GLY A 102 -8.64 -17.26 10.93
CA GLY A 102 -7.84 -16.13 10.50
C GLY A 102 -8.21 -14.83 11.24
N LEU A 103 -9.49 -14.55 11.44
CA LEU A 103 -9.96 -13.37 12.17
C LEU A 103 -9.67 -13.46 13.68
N TYR A 104 -9.77 -14.65 14.27
CA TYR A 104 -9.36 -14.84 15.66
C TYR A 104 -7.86 -14.57 15.86
N LEU A 105 -7.02 -15.08 14.96
CA LEU A 105 -5.58 -14.82 14.98
C LEU A 105 -5.27 -13.34 14.72
N TYR A 106 -6.02 -12.70 13.84
CA TYR A 106 -5.88 -11.27 13.54
C TYR A 106 -6.15 -10.41 14.78
N ASP A 107 -7.22 -10.71 15.53
CA ASP A 107 -7.54 -10.04 16.79
C ASP A 107 -6.48 -10.33 17.87
N LEU A 108 -6.00 -11.57 17.96
CA LEU A 108 -4.97 -11.96 18.91
C LEU A 108 -3.66 -11.22 18.66
N LEU A 109 -3.23 -11.12 17.39
CA LEU A 109 -2.02 -10.40 17.00
C LEU A 109 -2.15 -8.89 17.21
N ALA A 110 -3.36 -8.34 17.09
CA ALA A 110 -3.64 -6.94 17.40
C ALA A 110 -3.50 -6.65 18.91
N GLY A 111 -3.84 -7.60 19.77
CA GLY A 111 -3.74 -7.44 21.23
C GLY A 111 -4.42 -6.17 21.72
N SER A 112 -3.69 -5.33 22.46
CA SER A 112 -4.17 -4.01 22.93
C SER A 112 -4.41 -3.00 21.80
N GLN A 113 -3.85 -3.23 20.61
CA GLN A 113 -3.97 -2.39 19.41
C GLN A 113 -5.20 -2.74 18.55
N ASN A 114 -6.12 -3.53 19.11
CA ASN A 114 -7.34 -3.94 18.43
C ASN A 114 -8.36 -2.79 18.40
N ILE A 115 -8.65 -2.30 17.21
CA ILE A 115 -9.61 -1.20 16.97
C ILE A 115 -11.07 -1.67 16.88
N GLY A 116 -11.32 -2.96 17.03
CA GLY A 116 -12.65 -3.58 17.05
C GLY A 116 -12.57 -5.08 16.78
N LYS A 117 -13.26 -5.87 17.63
CA LYS A 117 -13.26 -7.33 17.51
C LYS A 117 -14.04 -7.79 16.28
N HIS A 118 -13.57 -8.89 15.69
CA HIS A 118 -14.33 -9.55 14.63
C HIS A 118 -15.67 -10.07 15.15
N GLN A 119 -16.65 -10.13 14.26
CA GLN A 119 -17.99 -10.65 14.57
C GLN A 119 -18.41 -11.65 13.49
N LYS A 120 -19.23 -12.63 13.90
CA LYS A 120 -19.84 -13.63 13.03
C LYS A 120 -21.33 -13.36 12.90
N TYR A 121 -21.85 -13.49 11.70
CA TYR A 121 -23.26 -13.23 11.38
C TYR A 121 -23.87 -14.42 10.69
N ASN A 122 -25.15 -14.69 10.98
CA ASN A 122 -25.97 -15.60 10.18
C ASN A 122 -26.49 -14.87 8.91
N LYS A 123 -27.16 -15.60 8.04
CA LYS A 123 -27.70 -15.06 6.78
C LYS A 123 -28.67 -13.90 7.03
N ALA A 124 -29.60 -14.03 7.99
CA ALA A 124 -30.61 -13.00 8.28
C ALA A 124 -29.96 -11.70 8.74
N SER A 125 -29.00 -11.76 9.66
CA SER A 125 -28.27 -10.57 10.12
C SER A 125 -27.47 -9.90 9.01
N ILE A 126 -26.89 -10.64 8.06
CA ILE A 126 -26.22 -10.03 6.90
C ILE A 126 -27.23 -9.35 5.95
N GLN A 127 -28.40 -9.95 5.76
CA GLN A 127 -29.44 -9.34 4.93
C GLN A 127 -29.94 -8.00 5.51
N GLU A 128 -30.03 -7.91 6.81
CA GLU A 128 -30.42 -6.70 7.51
C GLU A 128 -29.33 -5.62 7.47
N LEU A 129 -28.09 -5.97 7.82
CA LEU A 129 -26.96 -5.04 7.88
C LEU A 129 -26.43 -4.61 6.51
N CYS A 130 -26.54 -5.49 5.51
CA CYS A 130 -25.98 -5.30 4.16
C CYS A 130 -27.06 -5.59 3.09
N PRO A 131 -28.18 -4.83 3.07
CA PRO A 131 -29.33 -5.11 2.19
C PRO A 131 -28.99 -5.01 0.68
N GLY A 132 -27.88 -4.38 0.35
CA GLY A 132 -27.38 -4.30 -1.03
C GLY A 132 -26.75 -5.57 -1.56
N LEU A 133 -26.39 -6.54 -0.69
CA LEU A 133 -25.80 -7.83 -1.11
C LEU A 133 -26.87 -8.81 -1.62
N LYS A 134 -26.51 -9.55 -2.68
CA LYS A 134 -27.31 -10.71 -3.10
C LYS A 134 -27.26 -11.80 -2.04
N THR A 135 -28.41 -12.36 -1.73
CA THR A 135 -28.57 -13.38 -0.68
C THR A 135 -28.69 -14.79 -1.19
N ASN A 136 -28.77 -14.96 -2.52
CA ASN A 136 -28.73 -16.29 -3.13
C ASN A 136 -27.40 -16.96 -2.80
N SER A 137 -27.46 -18.18 -2.30
CA SER A 137 -26.29 -18.95 -1.87
C SER A 137 -25.47 -18.33 -0.72
N LEU A 138 -25.91 -17.22 -0.12
CA LEU A 138 -25.27 -16.66 1.09
C LEU A 138 -25.48 -17.63 2.27
N VAL A 139 -24.39 -18.02 2.93
CA VAL A 139 -24.39 -18.96 4.05
C VAL A 139 -24.27 -18.23 5.38
N LYS A 140 -23.28 -17.37 5.50
CA LYS A 140 -22.97 -16.58 6.69
C LYS A 140 -22.02 -15.45 6.33
N GLY A 141 -21.67 -14.63 7.30
CA GLY A 141 -20.65 -13.59 7.12
C GLY A 141 -19.85 -13.34 8.38
N PHE A 142 -18.80 -12.59 8.20
CA PHE A 142 -17.95 -12.08 9.26
C PHE A 142 -17.75 -10.56 9.06
N SER A 143 -17.36 -9.88 10.11
CA SER A 143 -16.79 -8.55 9.97
C SER A 143 -15.52 -8.44 10.81
N TYR A 144 -14.64 -7.54 10.39
CA TYR A 144 -13.45 -7.14 11.12
C TYR A 144 -13.18 -5.66 10.87
N TYR A 145 -12.17 -5.12 11.51
CA TYR A 145 -11.82 -3.71 11.36
C TYR A 145 -10.41 -3.55 10.82
N ASP A 146 -10.29 -2.67 9.83
CA ASP A 146 -9.04 -2.04 9.43
C ASP A 146 -9.22 -0.52 9.45
N ALA A 147 -8.23 0.25 9.02
CA ALA A 147 -8.37 1.70 8.95
C ALA A 147 -8.45 2.18 7.51
N GLN A 148 -9.32 3.12 7.25
CA GLN A 148 -9.40 3.84 5.99
C GLN A 148 -8.64 5.16 6.09
N MET A 149 -7.98 5.55 5.00
CA MET A 149 -7.24 6.80 4.89
C MET A 149 -7.56 7.54 3.59
N ASP A 150 -7.35 8.85 3.59
CA ASP A 150 -7.05 9.59 2.35
C ASP A 150 -5.53 9.58 2.17
N ASP A 151 -5.00 8.70 1.32
CA ASP A 151 -3.56 8.47 1.18
C ASP A 151 -2.79 9.71 0.71
N TYR A 152 -3.38 10.53 -0.16
CA TYR A 152 -2.75 11.77 -0.58
C TYR A 152 -2.69 12.80 0.55
N GLN A 153 -3.83 13.06 1.21
CA GLN A 153 -3.88 14.04 2.31
C GLN A 153 -3.00 13.60 3.49
N LEU A 154 -3.03 12.31 3.81
CA LEU A 154 -2.17 11.75 4.87
C LEU A 154 -0.68 11.87 4.50
N GLY A 155 -0.34 11.66 3.23
CA GLY A 155 1.02 11.88 2.73
C GLY A 155 1.44 13.34 2.83
N ILE A 156 0.58 14.28 2.47
CA ILE A 156 0.84 15.72 2.61
C ILE A 156 0.98 16.13 4.09
N TRP A 157 0.18 15.53 4.97
CA TRP A 157 0.37 15.71 6.42
C TRP A 157 1.78 15.28 6.85
N ALA A 158 2.26 14.10 6.43
CA ALA A 158 3.61 13.63 6.74
C ALA A 158 4.71 14.55 6.15
N VAL A 159 4.50 15.08 4.93
CA VAL A 159 5.36 16.10 4.32
C VAL A 159 5.44 17.34 5.20
N ASN A 160 4.30 17.82 5.72
CA ASN A 160 4.26 18.99 6.58
C ASN A 160 4.97 18.76 7.91
N GLN A 161 4.99 17.52 8.42
CA GLN A 161 5.78 17.19 9.62
C GLN A 161 7.28 17.32 9.36
N VAL A 162 7.78 16.77 8.26
CA VAL A 162 9.22 16.84 7.97
C VAL A 162 9.67 18.25 7.59
N LYS A 163 8.84 19.05 6.93
CA LYS A 163 9.15 20.44 6.58
C LYS A 163 9.34 21.39 7.78
N GLN A 164 8.93 20.98 8.98
CA GLN A 164 9.18 21.78 10.20
C GLN A 164 10.63 21.72 10.67
N TYR A 165 11.42 20.78 10.16
CA TYR A 165 12.82 20.61 10.53
C TYR A 165 13.72 21.52 9.69
N LYS A 166 14.58 22.31 10.35
CA LYS A 166 15.52 23.22 9.69
C LYS A 166 16.60 22.51 8.89
N ASN A 167 16.89 21.27 9.24
CA ASN A 167 17.84 20.36 8.60
C ASN A 167 17.20 19.53 7.46
N PHE A 168 16.02 19.93 6.95
CA PHE A 168 15.36 19.34 5.82
C PHE A 168 15.36 20.26 4.60
N MET A 169 15.84 19.75 3.47
CA MET A 169 15.78 20.40 2.16
C MET A 169 15.00 19.53 1.18
N LEU A 170 14.13 20.15 0.39
CA LEU A 170 13.35 19.49 -0.64
C LEU A 170 13.70 20.04 -2.02
N ILE A 171 14.01 19.15 -2.95
CA ILE A 171 14.26 19.45 -4.36
C ILE A 171 13.29 18.63 -5.22
N GLU A 172 12.20 19.27 -5.64
CA GLU A 172 11.20 18.66 -6.55
C GLU A 172 11.55 18.90 -8.02
N LYS A 173 10.87 18.17 -8.91
CA LYS A 173 11.02 18.25 -10.37
C LYS A 173 12.46 18.01 -10.83
N THR A 174 13.18 17.18 -10.08
CA THR A 174 14.58 16.86 -10.35
C THR A 174 14.76 15.35 -10.47
N THR A 175 15.11 14.92 -11.66
CA THR A 175 15.45 13.52 -11.91
C THR A 175 16.89 13.29 -11.47
N ILE A 176 17.11 12.23 -10.70
CA ILE A 176 18.45 11.71 -10.45
C ILE A 176 18.82 10.80 -11.61
N ASP A 177 19.90 11.13 -12.28
CA ASP A 177 20.38 10.40 -13.45
C ASP A 177 21.16 9.15 -13.02
N GLN A 178 22.06 9.29 -12.08
CA GLN A 178 22.92 8.23 -11.53
C GLN A 178 23.28 8.49 -10.07
N VAL A 179 23.69 7.44 -9.38
CA VAL A 179 24.30 7.49 -8.04
C VAL A 179 25.54 6.60 -8.03
N ASP A 180 26.43 6.81 -7.06
CA ASP A 180 27.55 5.89 -6.84
C ASP A 180 27.56 5.32 -5.41
N ILE A 181 28.33 4.28 -5.19
CA ILE A 181 28.48 3.63 -3.89
C ILE A 181 29.28 4.51 -2.89
N ASN A 182 30.01 5.53 -3.36
CA ASN A 182 30.81 6.44 -2.55
C ASN A 182 30.00 7.67 -2.08
N GLY A 183 28.71 7.75 -2.43
CA GLY A 183 27.80 8.77 -1.95
C GLY A 183 27.65 9.97 -2.89
N LYS A 184 28.01 9.86 -4.16
CA LYS A 184 27.73 10.87 -5.15
C LYS A 184 26.35 10.71 -5.78
N VAL A 185 25.72 11.83 -6.06
CA VAL A 185 24.42 11.92 -6.75
C VAL A 185 24.59 12.81 -7.97
N PHE A 186 24.16 12.31 -9.14
CA PHE A 186 24.28 13.04 -10.42
C PHE A 186 22.89 13.45 -10.90
N TYR A 187 22.70 14.74 -11.18
CA TYR A 187 21.43 15.28 -11.66
C TYR A 187 21.63 16.60 -12.40
N ASN A 188 20.90 16.81 -13.49
CA ASN A 188 20.94 18.04 -14.31
C ASN A 188 22.36 18.48 -14.70
N GLY A 189 23.26 17.53 -14.96
CA GLY A 189 24.67 17.81 -15.25
C GLY A 189 25.53 18.23 -14.07
N ASN A 190 24.99 18.21 -12.85
CA ASN A 190 25.71 18.48 -11.60
C ASN A 190 26.07 17.19 -10.90
N GLU A 191 27.09 17.26 -10.04
CA GLU A 191 27.49 16.22 -9.10
C GLU A 191 27.48 16.78 -7.68
N GLU A 192 26.89 16.05 -6.75
CA GLU A 192 26.86 16.44 -5.34
C GLU A 192 27.24 15.27 -4.44
N GLN A 193 28.08 15.53 -3.42
CA GLN A 193 28.60 14.54 -2.48
C GLN A 193 27.77 14.53 -1.19
N PHE A 194 27.40 13.31 -0.74
CA PHE A 194 26.70 13.04 0.50
C PHE A 194 27.46 12.00 1.34
N ASP A 195 27.21 12.00 2.65
CA ASP A 195 27.75 10.98 3.58
C ASP A 195 27.05 9.64 3.37
N LYS A 196 25.74 9.68 3.06
CA LYS A 196 24.91 8.53 2.68
C LYS A 196 23.90 8.93 1.60
N VAL A 197 23.57 7.98 0.74
CA VAL A 197 22.52 8.10 -0.28
C VAL A 197 21.49 7.00 -0.06
N ILE A 198 20.21 7.36 -0.04
CA ILE A 198 19.11 6.41 0.15
C ILE A 198 18.24 6.41 -1.10
N ASN A 199 18.34 5.35 -1.90
CA ASN A 199 17.47 5.09 -3.02
C ASN A 199 16.16 4.48 -2.53
N VAL A 200 15.08 5.24 -2.53
CA VAL A 200 13.72 4.82 -2.14
C VAL A 200 12.70 5.20 -3.20
N THR A 201 13.11 5.10 -4.47
CA THR A 201 12.34 5.48 -5.65
C THR A 201 11.18 4.52 -5.98
N GLY A 202 10.85 3.57 -5.08
CA GLY A 202 9.73 2.65 -5.22
C GLY A 202 9.84 1.76 -6.46
N PRO A 203 8.91 1.86 -7.43
CA PRO A 203 8.97 1.04 -8.65
C PRO A 203 10.25 1.26 -9.49
N TRP A 204 10.93 2.38 -9.33
CA TRP A 204 12.15 2.74 -10.07
C TRP A 204 13.45 2.40 -9.33
N ALA A 205 13.37 1.81 -8.12
CA ALA A 205 14.57 1.57 -7.29
C ALA A 205 15.61 0.67 -7.98
N TYR A 206 15.16 -0.39 -8.65
CA TYR A 206 16.03 -1.27 -9.43
C TYR A 206 16.57 -0.58 -10.69
N GLN A 207 15.73 0.24 -11.36
CA GLN A 207 16.15 0.95 -12.57
C GLN A 207 17.28 1.95 -12.28
N LEU A 208 17.19 2.71 -11.17
CA LEU A 208 18.25 3.65 -10.78
C LEU A 208 19.59 2.94 -10.54
N LEU A 209 19.60 1.77 -9.90
CA LEU A 209 20.84 0.98 -9.75
C LEU A 209 21.39 0.51 -11.09
N LYS A 210 20.53 0.04 -11.98
CA LYS A 210 20.91 -0.39 -13.32
C LYS A 210 21.51 0.75 -14.15
N ASP A 211 20.89 1.94 -14.10
CA ASP A 211 21.37 3.14 -14.80
C ASP A 211 22.70 3.66 -14.23
N SER A 212 23.04 3.23 -13.01
CA SER A 212 24.25 3.57 -12.27
C SER A 212 25.34 2.48 -12.35
N ASP A 213 25.13 1.40 -13.10
CA ASP A 213 26.02 0.23 -13.19
C ASP A 213 26.32 -0.41 -11.81
N ILE A 214 25.32 -0.44 -10.91
CA ILE A 214 25.45 -1.00 -9.56
C ILE A 214 24.66 -2.31 -9.49
N ASP A 215 25.31 -3.37 -9.03
CA ASP A 215 24.70 -4.68 -8.85
C ASP A 215 23.60 -4.65 -7.78
N SER A 216 22.50 -5.33 -8.09
CA SER A 216 21.38 -5.50 -7.18
C SER A 216 21.14 -6.97 -6.83
N THR A 217 20.98 -7.24 -5.53
CA THR A 217 20.54 -8.54 -5.00
C THR A 217 19.05 -8.78 -5.26
N TYR A 218 18.29 -7.72 -5.53
CA TYR A 218 16.84 -7.75 -5.65
C TYR A 218 16.39 -7.17 -6.98
N GLU A 219 15.41 -7.84 -7.58
CA GLU A 219 14.62 -7.31 -8.69
C GLU A 219 13.21 -6.98 -8.25
N LEU A 220 12.49 -6.23 -9.07
CA LEU A 220 11.11 -5.88 -8.82
C LEU A 220 10.18 -6.51 -9.86
N ASP A 221 9.18 -7.28 -9.37
CA ASP A 221 8.02 -7.66 -10.16
C ASP A 221 6.97 -6.55 -10.07
N LEU A 222 6.80 -5.80 -11.14
CA LEU A 222 5.93 -4.62 -11.15
C LEU A 222 4.50 -5.03 -11.47
N VAL A 223 3.60 -4.84 -10.48
CA VAL A 223 2.19 -5.23 -10.59
C VAL A 223 1.30 -3.98 -10.51
N ARG A 224 0.67 -3.65 -11.63
CA ARG A 224 -0.35 -2.62 -11.67
C ARG A 224 -1.61 -3.08 -10.95
N GLY A 225 -2.13 -2.22 -10.08
CA GLY A 225 -3.42 -2.36 -9.42
C GLY A 225 -4.34 -1.22 -9.81
N SER A 226 -5.43 -1.53 -10.50
CA SER A 226 -6.40 -0.55 -10.97
C SER A 226 -7.61 -0.48 -10.04
N HIS A 227 -8.16 0.72 -9.91
CA HIS A 227 -9.34 1.02 -9.11
C HIS A 227 -10.32 1.85 -9.92
N ILE A 228 -11.61 1.69 -9.63
CA ILE A 228 -12.68 2.56 -10.08
C ILE A 228 -13.42 3.16 -8.89
N VAL A 229 -13.88 4.38 -9.03
CA VAL A 229 -14.77 5.05 -8.08
C VAL A 229 -16.10 5.24 -8.76
N VAL A 230 -17.17 4.77 -8.14
CA VAL A 230 -18.54 4.86 -8.70
C VAL A 230 -19.43 5.74 -7.82
N ASN A 231 -20.40 6.42 -8.43
CA ASN A 231 -21.34 7.30 -7.74
C ASN A 231 -22.38 6.49 -6.98
N ARG A 232 -21.95 5.91 -5.87
CA ARG A 232 -22.77 5.12 -4.98
C ARG A 232 -22.25 5.19 -3.57
N LYS A 233 -23.12 5.38 -2.58
CA LYS A 233 -22.76 5.37 -1.16
C LYS A 233 -22.88 3.96 -0.60
N LEU A 234 -21.90 3.56 0.22
CA LEU A 234 -21.90 2.37 1.07
C LEU A 234 -21.60 2.80 2.52
N ASP A 235 -22.14 2.05 3.48
CA ASP A 235 -21.90 2.31 4.90
C ASP A 235 -20.71 1.48 5.43
N TYR A 236 -20.40 0.38 4.78
CA TYR A 236 -19.37 -0.57 5.19
C TYR A 236 -18.42 -0.90 4.05
N GLY A 237 -17.21 -1.34 4.41
CA GLY A 237 -16.32 -1.99 3.47
C GLY A 237 -16.69 -3.47 3.25
N TYR A 238 -16.28 -4.01 2.11
CA TYR A 238 -16.45 -5.42 1.79
C TYR A 238 -15.14 -6.00 1.28
N PHE A 239 -14.80 -7.17 1.80
CA PHE A 239 -13.71 -8.03 1.36
C PHE A 239 -14.35 -9.17 0.56
N LEU A 240 -14.18 -9.18 -0.75
CA LEU A 240 -14.88 -10.11 -1.64
C LEU A 240 -13.89 -10.93 -2.48
N GLU A 241 -14.18 -12.23 -2.60
CA GLU A 241 -13.44 -13.08 -3.53
C GLU A 241 -13.83 -12.74 -4.98
N VAL A 242 -12.84 -12.67 -5.85
CA VAL A 242 -13.12 -12.56 -7.30
C VAL A 242 -13.67 -13.90 -7.80
N PRO A 243 -14.83 -13.94 -8.46
CA PRO A 243 -15.41 -15.17 -8.97
C PRO A 243 -14.42 -15.95 -9.85
N ASN A 244 -14.27 -17.24 -9.58
CA ASN A 244 -13.38 -18.16 -10.30
C ASN A 244 -11.86 -17.88 -10.17
N GLU A 245 -11.45 -16.95 -9.29
CA GLU A 245 -10.05 -16.63 -9.05
C GLU A 245 -9.65 -16.79 -7.56
N ARG A 246 -8.35 -16.83 -7.30
CA ARG A 246 -7.81 -16.82 -5.92
C ARG A 246 -7.74 -15.42 -5.32
N ARG A 247 -7.94 -14.40 -6.11
CA ARG A 247 -7.80 -12.99 -5.71
C ARG A 247 -9.00 -12.53 -4.90
N ILE A 248 -8.78 -11.46 -4.19
CA ILE A 248 -9.83 -10.69 -3.53
C ILE A 248 -9.81 -9.26 -4.04
N ILE A 249 -10.95 -8.61 -3.96
CA ILE A 249 -11.06 -7.16 -4.11
C ILE A 249 -11.69 -6.56 -2.85
N PHE A 250 -11.41 -5.28 -2.66
CA PHE A 250 -12.12 -4.46 -1.70
C PHE A 250 -13.17 -3.61 -2.41
N ILE A 251 -14.34 -3.48 -1.79
CA ILE A 251 -15.36 -2.50 -2.17
C ILE A 251 -15.58 -1.64 -0.93
N LEU A 252 -15.21 -0.39 -1.00
CA LEU A 252 -15.06 0.48 0.16
C LEU A 252 -15.90 1.75 0.02
N PRO A 253 -16.53 2.27 1.10
CA PRO A 253 -17.03 3.64 1.10
C PRO A 253 -15.86 4.60 0.86
N TYR A 254 -16.05 5.63 0.07
CA TYR A 254 -15.02 6.63 -0.20
C TYR A 254 -15.64 7.98 -0.58
N LYS A 255 -15.57 8.99 0.28
CA LYS A 255 -16.07 10.36 0.03
C LYS A 255 -17.51 10.39 -0.51
N ASN A 256 -18.45 9.72 0.15
CA ASN A 256 -19.83 9.50 -0.31
C ASN A 256 -20.00 8.71 -1.61
N GLN A 257 -18.97 8.12 -2.11
CA GLN A 257 -18.89 7.26 -3.30
C GLN A 257 -18.41 5.87 -2.88
N THR A 258 -18.20 4.99 -3.85
CA THR A 258 -17.65 3.64 -3.63
C THR A 258 -16.38 3.45 -4.43
N LEU A 259 -15.31 3.09 -3.75
CA LEU A 259 -14.05 2.64 -4.33
C LEU A 259 -14.08 1.12 -4.52
N ILE A 260 -13.75 0.64 -5.72
CA ILE A 260 -13.70 -0.77 -6.08
C ILE A 260 -12.30 -1.10 -6.58
N GLY A 261 -11.64 -2.07 -6.01
CA GLY A 261 -10.29 -2.50 -6.41
C GLY A 261 -9.69 -3.53 -5.45
N THR A 262 -8.67 -4.15 -5.87
CA THR A 262 -7.75 -3.78 -6.97
C THR A 262 -7.58 -4.95 -7.93
N THR A 263 -7.18 -4.65 -9.17
CA THR A 263 -6.70 -5.64 -10.13
C THR A 263 -5.23 -6.02 -9.87
N GLU A 264 -4.73 -7.02 -10.60
CA GLU A 264 -3.31 -7.43 -10.56
C GLU A 264 -2.84 -7.75 -11.98
N VAL A 265 -2.13 -6.79 -12.60
CA VAL A 265 -1.60 -6.93 -13.96
C VAL A 265 -0.11 -6.62 -13.96
N ARG A 266 0.73 -7.59 -14.35
CA ARG A 266 2.17 -7.34 -14.52
C ARG A 266 2.40 -6.38 -15.66
N GLN A 267 3.34 -5.45 -15.50
CA GLN A 267 3.73 -4.51 -16.55
C GLN A 267 5.20 -4.13 -16.44
N LYS A 268 5.74 -3.55 -17.52
CA LYS A 268 7.06 -2.94 -17.52
C LYS A 268 7.00 -1.53 -16.93
N ILE A 269 8.15 -1.05 -16.45
CA ILE A 269 8.24 0.32 -15.89
C ILE A 269 7.98 1.40 -16.96
N SER A 270 8.24 1.10 -18.22
CA SER A 270 8.00 1.98 -19.38
C SER A 270 6.54 2.12 -19.75
N ASP A 271 5.66 1.21 -19.28
CA ASP A 271 4.25 1.20 -19.65
C ASP A 271 3.49 2.30 -18.91
N LYS A 272 2.47 2.86 -19.56
CA LYS A 272 1.61 3.88 -18.92
C LYS A 272 0.85 3.31 -17.72
N ILE A 273 0.93 4.02 -16.60
CA ILE A 273 0.25 3.65 -15.35
C ILE A 273 -1.19 4.19 -15.39
N LYS A 274 -2.09 3.43 -15.98
CA LYS A 274 -3.53 3.75 -16.04
C LYS A 274 -4.35 2.46 -16.13
N PRO A 275 -5.61 2.46 -15.64
CA PRO A 275 -6.52 1.34 -15.82
C PRO A 275 -6.73 1.06 -17.32
N THR A 276 -6.82 -0.21 -17.67
CA THR A 276 -7.22 -0.65 -19.00
C THR A 276 -8.71 -1.00 -19.02
N GLN A 277 -9.33 -0.99 -20.20
CA GLN A 277 -10.73 -1.34 -20.34
C GLN A 277 -11.08 -2.74 -19.79
N PRO A 278 -10.29 -3.80 -20.04
CA PRO A 278 -10.52 -5.11 -19.42
C PRO A 278 -10.50 -5.07 -17.90
N GLU A 279 -9.63 -4.27 -17.27
CA GLU A 279 -9.57 -4.13 -15.82
C GLU A 279 -10.81 -3.44 -15.26
N ILE A 280 -11.30 -2.40 -15.93
CA ILE A 280 -12.54 -1.68 -15.58
C ILE A 280 -13.73 -2.63 -15.62
N LEU A 281 -13.91 -3.36 -16.73
CA LEU A 281 -14.99 -4.33 -16.89
C LEU A 281 -14.91 -5.46 -15.86
N HIS A 282 -13.71 -5.91 -15.54
CA HIS A 282 -13.48 -6.92 -14.50
C HIS A 282 -13.92 -6.43 -13.10
N LEU A 283 -13.64 -5.19 -12.74
CA LEU A 283 -14.07 -4.61 -11.46
C LEU A 283 -15.58 -4.43 -11.41
N LEU A 284 -16.20 -3.94 -12.51
CA LEU A 284 -17.64 -3.83 -12.62
C LEU A 284 -18.35 -5.19 -12.51
N SER A 285 -17.85 -6.19 -13.23
CA SER A 285 -18.43 -7.54 -13.21
C SER A 285 -18.34 -8.16 -11.82
N THR A 286 -17.21 -7.97 -11.11
CA THR A 286 -17.04 -8.48 -9.75
C THR A 286 -17.99 -7.78 -8.77
N TYR A 287 -18.16 -6.46 -8.85
CA TYR A 287 -19.16 -5.77 -8.05
C TYR A 287 -20.57 -6.32 -8.35
N ASN A 288 -20.93 -6.40 -9.63
CA ASN A 288 -22.25 -6.84 -10.11
C ASN A 288 -22.57 -8.30 -9.75
N TYR A 289 -21.54 -9.13 -9.54
CA TYR A 289 -21.72 -10.49 -9.06
C TYR A 289 -22.33 -10.53 -7.64
N TYR A 290 -21.92 -9.63 -6.75
CA TYR A 290 -22.30 -9.64 -5.34
C TYR A 290 -23.45 -8.70 -4.99
N PHE A 291 -23.68 -7.62 -5.72
CA PHE A 291 -24.67 -6.61 -5.37
C PHE A 291 -25.94 -6.71 -6.20
N VAL A 292 -27.08 -6.43 -5.55
CA VAL A 292 -28.41 -6.44 -6.18
C VAL A 292 -28.52 -5.35 -7.24
N LYS A 293 -28.18 -4.12 -6.84
CA LYS A 293 -28.18 -2.97 -7.75
C LYS A 293 -26.90 -2.97 -8.58
N GLN A 294 -27.06 -3.22 -9.86
CA GLN A 294 -25.97 -3.27 -10.83
C GLN A 294 -25.41 -1.88 -11.11
N ILE A 295 -24.14 -1.83 -11.49
CA ILE A 295 -23.43 -0.64 -11.98
C ILE A 295 -22.86 -0.89 -13.37
N THR A 296 -22.71 0.18 -14.13
CA THR A 296 -22.17 0.21 -15.49
C THR A 296 -21.02 1.21 -15.58
N GLU A 297 -20.40 1.31 -16.72
CA GLU A 297 -19.36 2.31 -16.97
C GLU A 297 -19.86 3.75 -16.77
N LYS A 298 -21.16 4.00 -17.01
CA LYS A 298 -21.79 5.33 -16.80
C LYS A 298 -21.79 5.77 -15.32
N ASP A 299 -21.68 4.82 -14.40
CA ASP A 299 -21.62 5.09 -12.97
C ASP A 299 -20.21 5.45 -12.49
N ILE A 300 -19.19 5.28 -13.34
CA ILE A 300 -17.79 5.56 -12.99
C ILE A 300 -17.53 7.06 -13.00
N VAL A 301 -17.15 7.58 -11.85
CA VAL A 301 -16.76 8.98 -11.65
C VAL A 301 -15.26 9.19 -11.89
N LYS A 302 -14.45 8.20 -11.49
CA LYS A 302 -13.00 8.26 -11.58
C LYS A 302 -12.40 6.84 -11.69
N SER A 303 -11.30 6.72 -12.42
CA SER A 303 -10.47 5.53 -12.39
C SER A 303 -8.99 5.91 -12.21
N PHE A 304 -8.22 5.07 -11.55
CA PHE A 304 -6.80 5.27 -11.35
C PHE A 304 -6.07 3.93 -11.15
N ALA A 305 -4.77 3.96 -11.35
CA ALA A 305 -3.91 2.80 -11.11
C ALA A 305 -2.63 3.20 -10.40
N GLY A 306 -2.06 2.26 -9.65
CA GLY A 306 -0.74 2.37 -9.05
C GLY A 306 0.08 1.11 -9.32
N ILE A 307 1.41 1.23 -9.26
CA ILE A 307 2.31 0.09 -9.40
C ILE A 307 2.78 -0.37 -8.03
N ARG A 308 2.60 -1.65 -7.75
CA ARG A 308 3.18 -2.32 -6.58
C ARG A 308 4.51 -2.94 -6.97
N PRO A 309 5.63 -2.48 -6.40
CA PRO A 309 6.92 -3.12 -6.59
C PRO A 309 7.03 -4.34 -5.65
N LEU A 310 6.79 -5.53 -6.17
CA LEU A 310 6.96 -6.77 -5.42
C LEU A 310 8.42 -7.21 -5.51
N VAL A 311 9.03 -7.52 -4.37
CA VAL A 311 10.45 -7.86 -4.31
C VAL A 311 10.67 -9.31 -4.71
N LYS A 312 11.57 -9.54 -5.66
CA LYS A 312 12.14 -10.83 -6.01
C LYS A 312 13.61 -10.87 -5.57
N SER A 313 14.02 -11.97 -4.95
CA SER A 313 15.45 -12.22 -4.74
C SER A 313 16.06 -12.77 -6.02
N CYS A 314 17.18 -12.22 -6.46
CA CYS A 314 17.93 -12.76 -7.59
C CYS A 314 18.49 -14.16 -7.29
N ASN A 315 18.69 -14.50 -6.02
CA ASN A 315 19.20 -15.80 -5.57
C ASN A 315 18.11 -16.86 -5.39
N ASP A 316 16.83 -16.49 -5.33
CA ASP A 316 15.69 -17.39 -5.23
C ASP A 316 14.49 -16.83 -6.01
N THR A 317 14.48 -17.07 -7.31
CA THR A 317 13.46 -16.55 -8.24
C THR A 317 12.04 -17.04 -7.96
N ASN A 318 11.87 -18.08 -7.13
CA ASN A 318 10.57 -18.64 -6.78
C ASN A 318 9.92 -17.91 -5.58
N LYS A 319 10.68 -17.11 -4.83
CA LYS A 319 10.18 -16.35 -3.69
C LYS A 319 9.98 -14.88 -4.04
N THR A 320 8.72 -14.50 -4.26
CA THR A 320 8.33 -13.09 -4.32
C THR A 320 7.72 -12.69 -2.98
N THR A 321 8.33 -11.75 -2.28
CA THR A 321 7.78 -11.22 -1.03
C THR A 321 7.02 -9.93 -1.26
N ARG A 322 5.98 -9.71 -0.45
CA ARG A 322 5.26 -8.42 -0.36
C ARG A 322 5.85 -7.50 0.71
N GLU A 323 6.92 -7.94 1.35
CA GLU A 323 7.70 -7.13 2.27
C GLU A 323 8.63 -6.20 1.50
N TYR A 324 9.37 -5.42 2.23
CA TYR A 324 10.48 -4.63 1.69
C TYR A 324 11.80 -5.36 1.92
N SER A 325 12.78 -5.01 1.11
CA SER A 325 14.17 -5.43 1.30
C SER A 325 15.06 -4.20 1.27
N ILE A 326 16.14 -4.26 2.05
CA ILE A 326 17.14 -3.20 2.14
C ILE A 326 18.47 -3.81 1.69
N GLN A 327 19.11 -3.16 0.74
CA GLN A 327 20.47 -3.49 0.27
C GLN A 327 21.39 -2.33 0.61
N THR A 328 22.53 -2.62 1.21
CA THR A 328 23.56 -1.60 1.52
C THR A 328 24.82 -1.90 0.73
N ASN A 329 25.25 -0.93 -0.06
CA ASN A 329 26.49 -0.94 -0.83
C ASN A 329 27.30 0.29 -0.41
N GLU A 330 28.24 0.14 0.52
CA GLU A 330 29.06 1.22 1.08
C GLU A 330 28.22 2.37 1.64
N LYS A 331 28.18 3.51 0.94
CA LYS A 331 27.37 4.69 1.32
C LYS A 331 25.96 4.70 0.73
N LEU A 332 25.66 3.78 -0.19
CA LEU A 332 24.35 3.69 -0.84
C LEU A 332 23.47 2.65 -0.14
N ILE A 333 22.29 3.06 0.26
CA ILE A 333 21.23 2.20 0.82
C ILE A 333 20.06 2.18 -0.16
N SER A 334 19.71 1.02 -0.70
CA SER A 334 18.57 0.88 -1.62
C SER A 334 17.43 0.12 -0.96
N VAL A 335 16.22 0.68 -1.06
CA VAL A 335 14.99 0.14 -0.49
C VAL A 335 14.08 -0.34 -1.60
N PHE A 336 13.77 -1.63 -1.59
CA PHE A 336 12.89 -2.28 -2.56
C PHE A 336 11.54 -2.61 -1.92
N GLY A 337 10.44 -2.28 -2.57
CA GLY A 337 9.10 -2.54 -2.05
C GLY A 337 8.63 -1.52 -1.01
N GLY A 338 8.00 -2.02 0.04
CA GLY A 338 7.39 -1.18 1.09
C GLY A 338 5.90 -0.95 0.90
N LYS A 339 5.24 -0.57 1.97
CA LYS A 339 3.78 -0.37 2.04
C LYS A 339 3.47 0.90 2.82
N TRP A 340 2.32 1.48 2.53
CA TRP A 340 1.81 2.62 3.28
C TRP A 340 1.77 2.37 4.79
N THR A 341 1.12 1.29 5.19
CA THR A 341 0.91 0.96 6.61
C THR A 341 2.23 0.91 7.39
N THR A 342 3.27 0.30 6.80
CA THR A 342 4.54 0.04 7.49
C THR A 342 5.65 1.03 7.13
N ALA A 343 5.33 2.17 6.50
CA ALA A 343 6.34 3.16 6.09
C ALA A 343 7.17 3.70 7.26
N ARG A 344 6.55 3.90 8.44
CA ARG A 344 7.27 4.30 9.66
C ARG A 344 8.17 3.19 10.22
N ALA A 345 7.70 1.95 10.23
CA ALA A 345 8.55 0.83 10.66
C ALA A 345 9.76 0.66 9.73
N LEU A 346 9.54 0.81 8.42
CA LEU A 346 10.59 0.80 7.42
C LEU A 346 11.61 1.94 7.65
N SER A 347 11.16 3.17 7.94
CA SER A 347 12.07 4.30 8.18
C SER A 347 13.03 4.06 9.33
N ARG A 348 12.54 3.44 10.43
CA ARG A 348 13.36 3.04 11.58
C ARG A 348 14.38 1.94 11.25
N LYS A 349 14.03 1.03 10.32
CA LYS A 349 14.95 -0.03 9.87
C LYS A 349 16.03 0.55 8.96
N VAL A 350 15.68 1.47 8.07
CA VAL A 350 16.66 2.19 7.23
C VAL A 350 17.60 3.03 8.10
N PHE A 351 17.07 3.72 9.11
CA PHE A 351 17.89 4.48 10.07
C PHE A 351 18.94 3.62 10.76
N LYS A 352 18.66 2.36 11.06
CA LYS A 352 19.64 1.43 11.68
C LYS A 352 20.76 0.97 10.73
N CYS A 353 20.63 1.24 9.43
CA CYS A 353 21.64 0.95 8.41
C CYS A 353 22.61 2.12 8.15
N ILE A 354 22.40 3.25 8.83
CA ILE A 354 23.20 4.47 8.73
C ILE A 354 24.27 4.51 9.81
#